data_dea1990307e4569f3eb771a0d80dbb08
#
_entry.id   dea1990307e4569f3eb771a0d80dbb08
#
_cell.length_a   1.000
_cell.length_b   1.000
_cell.length_c   1.000
_cell.angle_alpha   90.00
_cell.angle_beta   90.00
_cell.angle_gamma   90.00
#
_symmetry.space_group_name_H-M   'P 1'
#
loop_
_entity.id
_entity.type
_entity.pdbx_description
1 polymer ?
#
loop_
_entity_poly.entity_id
_entity_poly.type
_entity_poly.pdbx_seq_one_letter_code
_entity_poly.pdbx_strand_id
1 'polypeptide(L)'
;MKHIHILWAVMLTFLTVLALPAHAARFNPKRTQKIASENDFVQLVENMANSMQPTAYIAFEKKMSPLFLKNLNRAMYFNHATHYYYYFRDKQIQVKFNFADSALLLAAYRNPKLRKKLTPEQKEALKIAEECIKKCVASAKKREDIVLFLHDEVAKLCEYDTGKPNQSCIRVLLHHKGDCGAYARTMYLFLSMLDIPCHVIQGENISGGPHCWNLVQFDSGRWYHVDSCKDDRFGGDKNPYKYFGLTDEQNRKFHIWDEEYFPATPIDK
;
A
#
# COMPACT_ATOMS: atom_id res chain seq x y z
N MET A 1 37.90 -2.23 5.61
CA MET A 1 36.46 -1.92 5.56
C MET A 1 35.94 -2.39 4.22
N LYS A 2 35.30 -3.55 4.18
CA LYS A 2 34.80 -4.17 2.96
C LYS A 2 33.35 -3.73 2.79
N HIS A 3 33.06 -2.96 1.76
CA HIS A 3 31.71 -2.66 1.34
C HIS A 3 31.06 -3.96 0.88
N ILE A 4 30.15 -4.46 1.68
CA ILE A 4 29.26 -5.55 1.30
C ILE A 4 28.19 -4.92 0.42
N HIS A 5 28.35 -5.08 -0.90
CA HIS A 5 27.25 -4.86 -1.82
C HIS A 5 26.22 -5.96 -1.55
N ILE A 6 25.21 -5.65 -0.77
CA ILE A 6 24.01 -6.49 -0.65
C ILE A 6 23.34 -6.43 -2.00
N LEU A 7 23.52 -7.50 -2.77
CA LEU A 7 22.70 -7.74 -3.96
C LEU A 7 21.26 -7.92 -3.47
N TRP A 8 20.46 -6.90 -3.68
CA TRP A 8 19.02 -6.97 -3.53
C TRP A 8 18.51 -8.03 -4.52
N ALA A 9 18.20 -9.20 -3.99
CA ALA A 9 17.23 -10.06 -4.63
C ALA A 9 15.87 -9.34 -4.47
N VAL A 10 15.66 -8.31 -5.29
CA VAL A 10 14.32 -7.87 -5.62
C VAL A 10 13.60 -9.16 -5.97
N MET A 11 12.64 -9.54 -5.15
CA MET A 11 11.69 -10.57 -5.51
C MET A 11 11.03 -10.04 -6.80
N LEU A 12 11.67 -10.35 -7.91
CA LEU A 12 11.09 -10.28 -9.23
C LEU A 12 9.86 -11.19 -9.14
N THR A 13 8.74 -10.63 -8.71
CA THR A 13 7.46 -11.22 -9.06
C THR A 13 7.52 -11.26 -10.58
N PHE A 14 7.71 -12.47 -11.06
CA PHE A 14 7.94 -12.83 -12.45
C PHE A 14 7.26 -11.85 -13.39
N LEU A 15 8.09 -11.08 -14.10
CA LEU A 15 7.69 -10.43 -15.34
C LEU A 15 7.36 -11.56 -16.32
N THR A 16 6.20 -12.15 -16.20
CA THR A 16 5.69 -13.01 -17.24
C THR A 16 5.31 -12.09 -18.38
N VAL A 17 6.26 -11.89 -19.29
CA VAL A 17 5.94 -11.46 -20.65
C VAL A 17 5.15 -12.62 -21.26
N LEU A 18 3.86 -12.66 -20.96
CA LEU A 18 2.94 -13.46 -21.73
C LEU A 18 2.78 -12.74 -23.07
N ALA A 19 3.52 -13.23 -24.06
CA ALA A 19 3.18 -12.96 -25.45
C ALA A 19 1.80 -13.57 -25.71
N LEU A 20 0.76 -12.82 -25.37
CA LEU A 20 -0.59 -13.17 -25.79
C LEU A 20 -0.67 -12.98 -27.31
N PRO A 21 -1.40 -13.88 -28.02
CA PRO A 21 -1.56 -13.74 -29.47
C PRO A 21 -2.11 -12.37 -29.80
N ALA A 22 -1.60 -11.80 -30.88
CA ALA A 22 -1.83 -10.45 -31.38
C ALA A 22 -3.30 -10.19 -31.80
N HIS A 23 -4.28 -10.48 -30.96
CA HIS A 23 -5.62 -9.92 -31.09
C HIS A 23 -5.61 -8.55 -30.41
N ALA A 24 -5.08 -7.64 -31.20
CA ALA A 24 -5.02 -6.21 -31.09
C ALA A 24 -6.09 -5.61 -30.18
N ALA A 25 -5.75 -5.29 -28.94
CA ALA A 25 -6.37 -4.18 -28.28
C ALA A 25 -6.13 -2.97 -29.21
N ARG A 26 -7.18 -2.45 -29.87
CA ARG A 26 -7.09 -1.30 -30.77
C ARG A 26 -6.59 -0.14 -29.93
N PHE A 27 -5.34 0.22 -30.13
CA PHE A 27 -4.73 1.40 -29.55
C PHE A 27 -5.58 2.61 -29.95
N ASN A 28 -6.17 3.30 -28.98
CA ASN A 28 -6.96 4.48 -29.24
C ASN A 28 -6.11 5.72 -28.92
N PRO A 29 -5.56 6.41 -29.94
CA PRO A 29 -4.69 7.57 -29.74
C PRO A 29 -5.41 8.74 -29.04
N LYS A 30 -6.74 8.81 -29.07
CA LYS A 30 -7.54 9.83 -28.36
C LYS A 30 -7.59 9.63 -26.84
N ARG A 31 -7.15 8.47 -26.34
CA ARG A 31 -7.12 8.12 -24.90
C ARG A 31 -5.71 7.98 -24.34
N THR A 32 -4.69 8.25 -25.14
CA THR A 32 -3.31 8.13 -24.72
C THR A 32 -2.93 9.35 -23.88
N GLN A 33 -2.49 9.11 -22.64
CA GLN A 33 -2.01 10.15 -21.73
C GLN A 33 -0.50 10.33 -21.95
N LYS A 34 -0.07 11.57 -22.03
CA LYS A 34 1.35 11.91 -22.13
C LYS A 34 1.93 12.00 -20.72
N ILE A 35 3.03 11.31 -20.49
CA ILE A 35 3.76 11.27 -19.22
C ILE A 35 5.11 11.92 -19.47
N ALA A 36 5.33 13.07 -18.87
CA ALA A 36 6.57 13.83 -18.96
C ALA A 36 7.47 13.66 -17.73
N SER A 37 6.86 13.34 -16.58
CA SER A 37 7.53 13.20 -15.29
C SER A 37 7.03 11.98 -14.51
N GLU A 38 7.76 11.64 -13.44
CA GLU A 38 7.36 10.62 -12.48
C GLU A 38 6.07 11.00 -11.75
N ASN A 39 5.92 12.29 -11.39
CA ASN A 39 4.72 12.78 -10.75
C ASN A 39 3.47 12.62 -11.61
N ASP A 40 3.55 12.82 -12.92
CA ASP A 40 2.43 12.60 -13.84
C ASP A 40 1.99 11.15 -13.81
N PHE A 41 2.95 10.23 -13.68
CA PHE A 41 2.63 8.81 -13.58
C PHE A 41 1.98 8.45 -12.25
N VAL A 42 2.49 8.95 -11.14
CA VAL A 42 1.89 8.77 -9.81
C VAL A 42 0.45 9.27 -9.82
N GLN A 43 0.21 10.48 -10.33
CA GLN A 43 -1.14 11.04 -10.45
C GLN A 43 -2.05 10.21 -11.36
N LEU A 44 -1.50 9.65 -12.44
CA LEU A 44 -2.25 8.73 -13.29
C LEU A 44 -2.70 7.49 -12.51
N VAL A 45 -1.80 6.84 -11.76
CA VAL A 45 -2.12 5.64 -10.97
C VAL A 45 -3.17 5.95 -9.92
N GLU A 46 -3.04 7.05 -9.21
CA GLU A 46 -4.04 7.50 -8.22
C GLU A 46 -5.41 7.76 -8.85
N ASN A 47 -5.46 8.47 -9.95
CA ASN A 47 -6.72 8.75 -10.67
C ASN A 47 -7.36 7.46 -11.17
N MET A 48 -6.58 6.52 -11.64
CA MET A 48 -7.05 5.21 -12.08
C MET A 48 -7.62 4.39 -10.92
N ALA A 49 -6.93 4.36 -9.79
CA ALA A 49 -7.41 3.70 -8.57
C ALA A 49 -8.71 4.33 -8.08
N ASN A 50 -8.75 5.66 -7.94
CA ASN A 50 -9.92 6.42 -7.49
C ASN A 50 -11.14 6.29 -8.41
N SER A 51 -10.94 5.97 -9.70
CA SER A 51 -12.01 5.73 -10.68
C SER A 51 -12.26 4.24 -10.93
N MET A 52 -11.48 3.36 -10.32
CA MET A 52 -11.48 1.91 -10.59
C MET A 52 -11.33 1.60 -12.09
N GLN A 53 -10.42 2.30 -12.76
CA GLN A 53 -10.09 2.07 -14.16
C GLN A 53 -8.76 1.31 -14.27
N PRO A 54 -8.77 0.02 -14.55
CA PRO A 54 -7.56 -0.81 -14.48
C PRO A 54 -6.63 -0.66 -15.69
N THR A 55 -7.03 0.06 -16.73
CA THR A 55 -6.25 0.14 -17.96
C THR A 55 -6.03 1.58 -18.40
N ALA A 56 -4.78 1.93 -18.68
CA ALA A 56 -4.40 3.19 -19.32
C ALA A 56 -3.52 2.96 -20.55
N TYR A 57 -3.53 3.95 -21.45
CA TYR A 57 -2.62 4.05 -22.57
C TYR A 57 -1.71 5.26 -22.33
N ILE A 58 -0.41 5.02 -22.36
CA ILE A 58 0.62 5.99 -21.97
C ILE A 58 1.59 6.21 -23.13
N ALA A 59 1.93 7.45 -23.39
CA ALA A 59 3.05 7.82 -24.24
C ALA A 59 4.05 8.62 -23.41
N PHE A 60 5.32 8.24 -23.43
CA PHE A 60 6.38 8.98 -22.76
C PHE A 60 6.95 10.03 -23.70
N GLU A 61 7.05 11.26 -23.24
CA GLU A 61 7.61 12.36 -24.02
C GLU A 61 9.14 12.25 -24.16
N LYS A 62 9.80 11.58 -23.22
CA LYS A 62 11.27 11.37 -23.22
C LYS A 62 11.59 9.89 -23.11
N LYS A 63 12.80 9.51 -23.58
CA LYS A 63 13.32 8.16 -23.37
C LYS A 63 13.45 7.90 -21.87
N MET A 64 12.76 6.88 -21.40
CA MET A 64 12.78 6.51 -19.98
C MET A 64 14.17 6.07 -19.53
N SER A 65 14.60 6.60 -18.40
CA SER A 65 15.81 6.12 -17.73
C SER A 65 15.50 4.82 -16.97
N PRO A 66 16.50 3.96 -16.70
CA PRO A 66 16.35 2.82 -15.80
C PRO A 66 15.85 3.23 -14.40
N LEU A 67 16.23 4.43 -13.94
CA LEU A 67 15.76 5.02 -12.68
C LEU A 67 14.26 5.30 -12.74
N PHE A 68 13.74 5.78 -13.87
CA PHE A 68 12.32 6.01 -14.05
C PHE A 68 11.51 4.70 -13.93
N LEU A 69 12.01 3.59 -14.51
CA LEU A 69 11.35 2.28 -14.38
C LEU A 69 11.37 1.77 -12.92
N LYS A 70 12.48 2.02 -12.20
CA LYS A 70 12.58 1.70 -10.78
C LYS A 70 11.55 2.51 -9.97
N ASN A 71 11.43 3.80 -10.26
CA ASN A 71 10.51 4.71 -9.61
C ASN A 71 9.03 4.42 -9.98
N LEU A 72 8.79 3.94 -11.21
CA LEU A 72 7.49 3.46 -11.65
C LEU A 72 6.99 2.29 -10.81
N ASN A 73 7.84 1.30 -10.60
CA ASN A 73 7.55 0.16 -9.72
C ASN A 73 7.18 0.64 -8.31
N ARG A 74 7.91 1.61 -7.81
CA ARG A 74 7.75 2.21 -6.51
C ARG A 74 6.41 2.93 -6.35
N ALA A 75 6.05 3.83 -7.27
CA ALA A 75 4.77 4.56 -7.23
C ALA A 75 3.56 3.62 -7.18
N MET A 76 3.68 2.45 -7.81
CA MET A 76 2.62 1.45 -7.81
C MET A 76 2.56 0.59 -6.56
N TYR A 77 3.71 0.31 -5.93
CA TYR A 77 3.74 -0.51 -4.72
C TYR A 77 3.15 0.22 -3.52
N PHE A 78 3.25 1.55 -3.49
CA PHE A 78 3.04 2.25 -2.25
C PHE A 78 1.61 2.22 -1.74
N ASN A 79 0.59 2.20 -2.59
CA ASN A 79 -0.76 2.27 -2.03
C ASN A 79 -1.87 1.62 -2.87
N HIS A 80 -1.70 1.45 -4.18
CA HIS A 80 -2.87 1.25 -5.04
C HIS A 80 -2.89 -0.04 -5.85
N ALA A 81 -1.72 -0.63 -6.18
CA ALA A 81 -1.68 -1.81 -7.04
C ALA A 81 -0.92 -2.97 -6.40
N THR A 82 -1.41 -4.19 -6.59
CA THR A 82 -0.70 -5.41 -6.17
C THR A 82 0.28 -5.86 -7.24
N HIS A 83 -0.05 -5.64 -8.49
CA HIS A 83 0.79 -5.90 -9.65
C HIS A 83 0.20 -5.25 -10.89
N TYR A 84 1.00 -5.19 -11.96
CA TYR A 84 0.60 -4.61 -13.23
C TYR A 84 1.22 -5.37 -14.38
N TYR A 85 0.60 -5.19 -15.56
CA TYR A 85 1.10 -5.71 -16.82
C TYR A 85 1.23 -4.56 -17.80
N TYR A 86 2.23 -4.60 -18.67
CA TYR A 86 2.37 -3.62 -19.73
C TYR A 86 2.66 -4.27 -21.08
N TYR A 87 2.19 -3.60 -22.14
CA TYR A 87 2.41 -4.00 -23.52
C TYR A 87 2.99 -2.82 -24.27
N PHE A 88 4.10 -3.05 -24.96
CA PHE A 88 4.73 -2.02 -25.80
C PHE A 88 4.21 -2.13 -27.23
N ARG A 89 3.92 -0.97 -27.84
CA ARG A 89 3.67 -0.82 -29.25
C ARG A 89 4.06 0.60 -29.69
N ASP A 90 5.01 0.74 -30.63
CA ASP A 90 5.36 1.99 -31.30
C ASP A 90 5.50 3.22 -30.38
N LYS A 91 6.34 3.15 -29.34
CA LYS A 91 6.53 4.21 -28.32
C LYS A 91 5.33 4.45 -27.40
N GLN A 92 4.31 3.63 -27.46
CA GLN A 92 3.17 3.67 -26.56
C GLN A 92 3.14 2.41 -25.68
N ILE A 93 2.63 2.59 -24.47
CA ILE A 93 2.50 1.51 -23.51
C ILE A 93 1.04 1.42 -23.10
N GLN A 94 0.47 0.22 -23.17
CA GLN A 94 -0.74 -0.09 -22.46
C GLN A 94 -0.36 -0.66 -21.11
N VAL A 95 -0.82 -0.04 -20.03
CA VAL A 95 -0.62 -0.52 -18.67
C VAL A 95 -1.95 -1.01 -18.13
N LYS A 96 -1.95 -2.19 -17.54
CA LYS A 96 -3.08 -2.75 -16.82
C LYS A 96 -2.68 -2.98 -15.37
N PHE A 97 -3.41 -2.40 -14.44
CA PHE A 97 -3.19 -2.51 -13.00
C PHE A 97 -4.16 -3.50 -12.37
N ASN A 98 -3.68 -4.27 -11.42
CA ASN A 98 -4.51 -4.94 -10.43
C ASN A 98 -4.43 -4.14 -9.14
N PHE A 99 -5.51 -3.45 -8.81
CA PHE A 99 -5.57 -2.65 -7.59
C PHE A 99 -5.71 -3.54 -6.36
N ALA A 100 -5.09 -3.12 -5.27
CA ALA A 100 -5.31 -3.72 -3.97
C ALA A 100 -6.78 -3.51 -3.54
N ASP A 101 -7.35 -4.46 -2.80
CA ASP A 101 -8.71 -4.32 -2.28
C ASP A 101 -8.86 -3.05 -1.44
N SER A 102 -7.86 -2.66 -0.65
CA SER A 102 -7.87 -1.41 0.12
C SER A 102 -8.08 -0.16 -0.77
N ALA A 103 -7.47 -0.12 -1.96
CA ALA A 103 -7.66 0.98 -2.89
C ALA A 103 -9.07 0.98 -3.51
N LEU A 104 -9.60 -0.20 -3.86
CA LEU A 104 -10.96 -0.32 -4.40
C LEU A 104 -12.02 0.05 -3.35
N LEU A 105 -11.87 -0.43 -2.12
CA LEU A 105 -12.77 -0.09 -1.02
C LEU A 105 -12.73 1.41 -0.70
N LEU A 106 -11.54 2.02 -0.65
CA LEU A 106 -11.38 3.46 -0.43
C LEU A 106 -12.03 4.28 -1.55
N ALA A 107 -11.84 3.90 -2.81
CA ALA A 107 -12.48 4.56 -3.94
C ALA A 107 -14.02 4.50 -3.85
N ALA A 108 -14.58 3.35 -3.46
CA ALA A 108 -16.02 3.17 -3.27
C ALA A 108 -16.56 3.89 -2.02
N TYR A 109 -15.75 4.05 -0.98
CA TYR A 109 -16.07 4.86 0.19
C TYR A 109 -16.20 6.34 -0.18
N ARG A 110 -15.18 6.88 -0.86
CA ARG A 110 -15.15 8.29 -1.31
C ARG A 110 -16.17 8.60 -2.40
N ASN A 111 -16.49 7.62 -3.25
CA ASN A 111 -17.49 7.78 -4.31
C ASN A 111 -18.51 6.62 -4.31
N PRO A 112 -19.65 6.78 -3.63
CA PRO A 112 -20.68 5.73 -3.52
C PRO A 112 -21.18 5.18 -4.86
N LYS A 113 -21.07 5.96 -5.97
CA LYS A 113 -21.44 5.48 -7.31
C LYS A 113 -20.57 4.31 -7.79
N LEU A 114 -19.35 4.16 -7.22
CA LEU A 114 -18.45 3.07 -7.54
C LEU A 114 -18.78 1.77 -6.79
N ARG A 115 -19.61 1.79 -5.75
CA ARG A 115 -20.00 0.59 -4.97
C ARG A 115 -20.62 -0.51 -5.87
N LYS A 116 -21.28 -0.13 -6.96
CA LYS A 116 -21.81 -1.10 -7.93
C LYS A 116 -20.74 -1.92 -8.65
N LYS A 117 -19.48 -1.45 -8.67
CA LYS A 117 -18.34 -2.16 -9.27
C LYS A 117 -17.69 -3.17 -8.31
N LEU A 118 -17.98 -3.09 -7.03
CA LEU A 118 -17.48 -4.00 -6.02
C LEU A 118 -18.15 -5.37 -6.11
N THR A 119 -17.36 -6.42 -5.83
CA THR A 119 -17.91 -7.75 -5.62
C THR A 119 -18.77 -7.80 -4.35
N PRO A 120 -19.61 -8.84 -4.15
CA PRO A 120 -20.38 -9.00 -2.91
C PRO A 120 -19.47 -9.00 -1.67
N GLU A 121 -18.35 -9.70 -1.73
CA GLU A 121 -17.34 -9.80 -0.65
C GLU A 121 -16.72 -8.43 -0.35
N GLN A 122 -16.33 -7.67 -1.38
CA GLN A 122 -15.81 -6.31 -1.21
C GLN A 122 -16.85 -5.35 -0.60
N LYS A 123 -18.13 -5.49 -0.94
CA LYS A 123 -19.20 -4.68 -0.34
C LYS A 123 -19.38 -4.96 1.15
N GLU A 124 -19.33 -6.22 1.55
CA GLU A 124 -19.43 -6.60 2.95
C GLU A 124 -18.20 -6.12 3.75
N ALA A 125 -16.99 -6.28 3.18
CA ALA A 125 -15.78 -5.76 3.77
C ALA A 125 -15.82 -4.22 3.95
N LEU A 126 -16.35 -3.49 2.95
CA LEU A 126 -16.52 -2.04 3.06
C LEU A 126 -17.46 -1.66 4.19
N LYS A 127 -18.57 -2.38 4.35
CA LYS A 127 -19.53 -2.13 5.44
C LYS A 127 -18.88 -2.32 6.82
N ILE A 128 -18.10 -3.38 7.01
CA ILE A 128 -17.35 -3.59 8.25
C ILE A 128 -16.34 -2.47 8.50
N ALA A 129 -15.64 -2.04 7.46
CA ALA A 129 -14.72 -0.91 7.57
C ALA A 129 -15.44 0.39 7.98
N GLU A 130 -16.59 0.70 7.36
CA GLU A 130 -17.42 1.87 7.70
C GLU A 130 -17.92 1.82 9.17
N GLU A 131 -18.29 0.65 9.66
CA GLU A 131 -18.70 0.46 11.06
C GLU A 131 -17.53 0.66 12.03
N CYS A 132 -16.33 0.17 11.68
CA CYS A 132 -15.11 0.40 12.46
C CYS A 132 -14.79 1.90 12.55
N ILE A 133 -14.80 2.61 11.41
CA ILE A 133 -14.57 4.06 11.36
C ILE A 133 -15.59 4.82 12.21
N LYS A 134 -16.87 4.44 12.13
CA LYS A 134 -17.92 5.06 12.96
C LYS A 134 -17.66 4.92 14.46
N LYS A 135 -17.21 3.75 14.90
CA LYS A 135 -16.81 3.51 16.30
C LYS A 135 -15.60 4.36 16.68
N CYS A 136 -14.59 4.40 15.81
CA CYS A 136 -13.37 5.16 16.01
C CYS A 136 -13.65 6.64 16.26
N VAL A 137 -14.38 7.31 15.36
CA VAL A 137 -14.66 8.75 15.47
C VAL A 137 -15.60 9.11 16.64
N ALA A 138 -16.34 8.14 17.17
CA ALA A 138 -17.11 8.30 18.39
C ALA A 138 -16.23 8.26 19.65
N SER A 139 -15.13 7.50 19.63
CA SER A 139 -14.27 7.21 20.78
C SER A 139 -13.01 8.10 20.84
N ALA A 140 -12.46 8.51 19.71
CA ALA A 140 -11.20 9.25 19.62
C ALA A 140 -11.36 10.53 18.81
N LYS A 141 -10.61 11.59 19.19
CA LYS A 141 -10.63 12.90 18.52
C LYS A 141 -9.26 13.36 18.05
N LYS A 142 -8.21 13.09 18.82
CA LYS A 142 -6.83 13.36 18.41
C LYS A 142 -6.37 12.29 17.44
N ARG A 143 -5.53 12.67 16.48
CA ARG A 143 -5.05 11.74 15.45
C ARG A 143 -4.30 10.56 16.05
N GLU A 144 -3.45 10.82 17.05
CA GLU A 144 -2.71 9.77 17.76
C GLU A 144 -3.65 8.75 18.41
N ASP A 145 -4.73 9.20 19.06
CA ASP A 145 -5.72 8.32 19.70
C ASP A 145 -6.52 7.54 18.62
N ILE A 146 -6.80 8.17 17.48
CA ILE A 146 -7.43 7.53 16.32
C ILE A 146 -6.52 6.43 15.75
N VAL A 147 -5.23 6.74 15.55
CA VAL A 147 -4.25 5.76 15.05
C VAL A 147 -4.12 4.59 16.01
N LEU A 148 -4.06 4.85 17.32
CA LEU A 148 -3.99 3.82 18.35
C LEU A 148 -5.26 2.96 18.37
N PHE A 149 -6.44 3.57 18.33
CA PHE A 149 -7.72 2.84 18.26
C PHE A 149 -7.75 1.90 17.04
N LEU A 150 -7.36 2.40 15.87
CA LEU A 150 -7.37 1.61 14.64
C LEU A 150 -6.31 0.51 14.63
N HIS A 151 -5.14 0.77 15.23
CA HIS A 151 -4.11 -0.23 15.48
C HIS A 151 -4.66 -1.41 16.29
N ASP A 152 -5.32 -1.11 17.41
CA ASP A 152 -5.91 -2.12 18.29
C ASP A 152 -7.06 -2.87 17.63
N GLU A 153 -7.89 -2.18 16.83
CA GLU A 153 -8.96 -2.84 16.09
C GLU A 153 -8.42 -3.79 15.01
N VAL A 154 -7.34 -3.43 14.32
CA VAL A 154 -6.69 -4.32 13.34
C VAL A 154 -6.12 -5.55 14.04
N ALA A 155 -5.43 -5.38 15.18
CA ALA A 155 -4.90 -6.48 15.97
C ALA A 155 -6.01 -7.41 16.49
N LYS A 156 -7.14 -6.85 16.96
CA LYS A 156 -8.30 -7.66 17.41
C LYS A 156 -9.00 -8.39 16.27
N LEU A 157 -9.04 -7.79 15.07
CA LEU A 157 -9.73 -8.36 13.92
C LEU A 157 -8.93 -9.47 13.24
N CYS A 158 -7.62 -9.56 13.44
CA CYS A 158 -6.75 -10.39 12.64
C CYS A 158 -5.94 -11.38 13.47
N GLU A 159 -6.02 -12.66 13.12
CA GLU A 159 -5.05 -13.67 13.51
C GLU A 159 -3.99 -13.80 12.42
N TYR A 160 -2.71 -13.81 12.81
CA TYR A 160 -1.62 -13.92 11.83
C TYR A 160 -1.63 -15.27 11.12
N ASP A 161 -1.68 -15.22 9.79
CA ASP A 161 -1.71 -16.40 8.93
C ASP A 161 -0.32 -16.68 8.33
N THR A 162 0.26 -17.83 8.69
CA THR A 162 1.55 -18.31 8.16
C THR A 162 1.40 -19.09 6.85
N GLY A 163 0.19 -19.24 6.33
CA GLY A 163 -0.12 -19.96 5.09
C GLY A 163 0.35 -19.21 3.83
N LYS A 164 -0.39 -19.37 2.75
CA LYS A 164 -0.06 -18.67 1.50
C LYS A 164 -0.19 -17.16 1.69
N PRO A 165 0.82 -16.36 1.29
CA PRO A 165 0.77 -14.91 1.38
C PRO A 165 -0.49 -14.34 0.74
N ASN A 166 -1.23 -13.54 1.49
CA ASN A 166 -2.40 -12.83 0.98
C ASN A 166 -2.53 -11.48 1.68
N GLN A 167 -2.09 -10.44 1.01
CA GLN A 167 -2.03 -9.07 1.51
C GLN A 167 -3.36 -8.31 1.41
N SER A 168 -4.48 -8.98 1.15
CA SER A 168 -5.78 -8.33 1.04
C SER A 168 -6.35 -7.94 2.40
N CYS A 169 -6.79 -6.70 2.54
CA CYS A 169 -7.53 -6.24 3.73
C CYS A 169 -8.86 -7.00 3.92
N ILE A 170 -9.42 -7.60 2.88
CA ILE A 170 -10.63 -8.43 2.96
C ILE A 170 -10.37 -9.65 3.84
N ARG A 171 -9.18 -10.24 3.79
CA ARG A 171 -8.81 -11.36 4.66
C ARG A 171 -8.94 -10.99 6.13
N VAL A 172 -8.50 -9.81 6.52
CA VAL A 172 -8.64 -9.30 7.88
C VAL A 172 -10.12 -9.03 8.20
N LEU A 173 -10.81 -8.29 7.34
CA LEU A 173 -12.16 -7.80 7.62
C LEU A 173 -13.21 -8.91 7.64
N LEU A 174 -13.10 -9.93 6.80
CA LEU A 174 -14.12 -10.99 6.67
C LEU A 174 -13.68 -12.33 7.22
N HIS A 175 -12.40 -12.66 7.13
CA HIS A 175 -11.90 -13.99 7.48
C HIS A 175 -11.06 -13.99 8.75
N HIS A 176 -10.82 -12.82 9.35
CA HIS A 176 -10.08 -12.64 10.59
C HIS A 176 -8.67 -13.25 10.56
N LYS A 177 -8.04 -13.28 9.36
CA LYS A 177 -6.71 -13.83 9.13
C LYS A 177 -5.95 -12.99 8.11
N GLY A 178 -4.64 -12.85 8.30
CA GLY A 178 -3.79 -12.13 7.35
C GLY A 178 -2.32 -12.24 7.65
N ASP A 179 -1.51 -11.97 6.62
CA ASP A 179 -0.07 -11.74 6.77
C ASP A 179 0.22 -10.27 7.13
N CYS A 180 1.48 -9.91 7.32
CA CYS A 180 1.89 -8.53 7.63
C CYS A 180 1.38 -7.50 6.61
N GLY A 181 1.30 -7.87 5.31
CA GLY A 181 0.76 -7.01 4.27
C GLY A 181 -0.73 -6.76 4.41
N ALA A 182 -1.50 -7.77 4.86
CA ALA A 182 -2.92 -7.63 5.12
C ALA A 182 -3.20 -6.69 6.32
N TYR A 183 -2.43 -6.82 7.41
CA TYR A 183 -2.46 -5.88 8.53
C TYR A 183 -2.18 -4.45 8.06
N ALA A 184 -1.07 -4.22 7.39
CA ALA A 184 -0.65 -2.90 6.94
C ALA A 184 -1.65 -2.26 5.95
N ARG A 185 -2.25 -3.04 5.04
CA ARG A 185 -3.26 -2.55 4.09
C ARG A 185 -4.61 -2.29 4.73
N THR A 186 -4.98 -3.02 5.79
CA THR A 186 -6.19 -2.73 6.57
C THR A 186 -6.02 -1.43 7.33
N MET A 187 -4.88 -1.24 7.98
CA MET A 187 -4.53 0.01 8.66
C MET A 187 -4.52 1.18 7.69
N TYR A 188 -3.90 1.01 6.51
CA TYR A 188 -3.92 2.01 5.43
C TYR A 188 -5.35 2.37 5.01
N LEU A 189 -6.23 1.39 4.80
CA LEU A 189 -7.63 1.62 4.44
C LEU A 189 -8.33 2.49 5.49
N PHE A 190 -8.26 2.10 6.74
CA PHE A 190 -8.91 2.81 7.84
C PHE A 190 -8.42 4.25 7.99
N LEU A 191 -7.11 4.47 7.99
CA LEU A 191 -6.51 5.79 8.09
C LEU A 191 -6.87 6.68 6.90
N SER A 192 -6.85 6.12 5.69
CA SER A 192 -7.21 6.84 4.46
C SER A 192 -8.71 7.17 4.37
N MET A 193 -9.59 6.40 5.00
CA MET A 193 -11.01 6.73 5.14
C MET A 193 -11.24 7.95 6.06
N LEU A 194 -10.29 8.27 6.92
CA LEU A 194 -10.28 9.44 7.80
C LEU A 194 -9.36 10.56 7.31
N ASP A 195 -8.86 10.46 6.07
CA ASP A 195 -7.91 11.40 5.47
C ASP A 195 -6.64 11.63 6.32
N ILE A 196 -6.22 10.61 7.08
CA ILE A 196 -4.95 10.60 7.82
C ILE A 196 -3.85 10.11 6.87
N PRO A 197 -2.82 10.93 6.59
CA PRO A 197 -1.73 10.52 5.71
C PRO A 197 -1.01 9.27 6.24
N CYS A 198 -0.92 8.26 5.39
CA CYS A 198 -0.33 6.98 5.73
C CYS A 198 0.32 6.34 4.50
N HIS A 199 1.48 5.72 4.70
CA HIS A 199 2.14 4.86 3.71
C HIS A 199 2.19 3.43 4.20
N VAL A 200 2.09 2.48 3.28
CA VAL A 200 2.46 1.09 3.52
C VAL A 200 3.93 0.94 3.16
N ILE A 201 4.77 0.61 4.12
CA ILE A 201 6.18 0.29 3.89
C ILE A 201 6.32 -1.20 3.62
N GLN A 202 7.08 -1.52 2.57
CA GLN A 202 7.56 -2.87 2.33
C GLN A 202 9.08 -2.88 2.56
N GLY A 203 9.52 -3.74 3.45
CA GLY A 203 10.92 -3.86 3.83
C GLY A 203 11.20 -5.27 4.35
N GLU A 204 12.13 -5.37 5.27
CA GLU A 204 12.55 -6.63 5.87
C GLU A 204 12.63 -6.50 7.39
N ASN A 205 12.46 -7.62 8.08
CA ASN A 205 12.84 -7.71 9.49
C ASN A 205 14.35 -7.69 9.63
N ILE A 206 14.88 -7.09 10.69
CA ILE A 206 16.32 -7.13 10.99
C ILE A 206 16.84 -8.57 11.18
N SER A 207 15.97 -9.49 11.61
CA SER A 207 16.26 -10.93 11.72
C SER A 207 16.16 -11.69 10.39
N GLY A 208 15.85 -10.98 9.29
CA GLY A 208 15.62 -11.53 7.95
C GLY A 208 14.15 -11.78 7.63
N GLY A 209 13.86 -11.81 6.33
CA GLY A 209 12.54 -12.05 5.77
C GLY A 209 11.71 -10.78 5.52
N PRO A 210 10.88 -10.81 4.45
CA PRO A 210 10.06 -9.68 4.05
C PRO A 210 9.04 -9.32 5.13
N HIS A 211 8.78 -8.02 5.26
CA HIS A 211 7.80 -7.50 6.21
C HIS A 211 7.13 -6.23 5.68
N CYS A 212 5.90 -5.98 6.17
CA CYS A 212 5.13 -4.78 5.85
C CYS A 212 4.60 -4.14 7.13
N TRP A 213 4.64 -2.80 7.16
CA TRP A 213 4.10 -1.98 8.24
C TRP A 213 3.67 -0.61 7.71
N ASN A 214 3.29 0.31 8.58
CA ASN A 214 2.83 1.63 8.19
C ASN A 214 3.77 2.75 8.66
N LEU A 215 3.82 3.83 7.89
CA LEU A 215 4.34 5.14 8.29
C LEU A 215 3.16 6.11 8.29
N VAL A 216 2.88 6.74 9.43
CA VAL A 216 1.66 7.50 9.68
C VAL A 216 2.00 8.93 10.14
N GLN A 217 1.30 9.93 9.61
CA GLN A 217 1.45 11.31 10.06
C GLN A 217 0.53 11.61 11.24
N PHE A 218 1.10 12.06 12.37
CA PHE A 218 0.39 12.45 13.57
C PHE A 218 -0.05 13.93 13.52
N ASP A 219 -0.79 14.41 14.53
CA ASP A 219 -1.30 15.79 14.60
C ASP A 219 -0.19 16.85 14.55
N SER A 220 0.97 16.54 15.08
CA SER A 220 2.16 17.39 14.99
C SER A 220 2.67 17.62 13.56
N GLY A 221 2.09 16.96 12.56
CA GLY A 221 2.58 16.92 11.18
C GLY A 221 3.79 16.00 10.98
N ARG A 222 4.30 15.39 12.05
CA ARG A 222 5.46 14.48 12.03
C ARG A 222 5.03 13.06 11.73
N TRP A 223 5.91 12.29 11.12
CA TRP A 223 5.68 10.92 10.73
C TRP A 223 6.26 9.93 11.74
N TYR A 224 5.61 8.79 11.92
CA TYR A 224 6.03 7.74 12.84
C TYR A 224 5.69 6.37 12.27
N HIS A 225 6.53 5.38 12.57
CA HIS A 225 6.27 3.99 12.23
C HIS A 225 5.24 3.38 13.17
N VAL A 226 4.35 2.57 12.58
CA VAL A 226 3.30 1.83 13.29
C VAL A 226 3.22 0.43 12.70
N ASP A 227 3.44 -0.59 13.51
CA ASP A 227 3.43 -1.99 13.09
C ASP A 227 2.47 -2.81 13.94
N SER A 228 1.19 -2.76 13.59
CA SER A 228 0.14 -3.51 14.28
C SER A 228 0.32 -5.04 14.20
N CYS A 229 0.97 -5.54 13.15
CA CYS A 229 1.28 -6.96 13.03
C CYS A 229 2.32 -7.43 14.05
N LYS A 230 3.37 -6.64 14.28
CA LYS A 230 4.39 -6.99 15.29
C LYS A 230 3.89 -6.79 16.71
N ASP A 231 3.11 -5.75 16.97
CA ASP A 231 2.53 -5.52 18.29
C ASP A 231 1.57 -6.64 18.66
N ASP A 232 0.73 -7.09 17.73
CA ASP A 232 -0.15 -8.25 17.94
C ASP A 232 0.62 -9.54 18.26
N ARG A 233 1.73 -9.79 17.53
CA ARG A 233 2.48 -11.05 17.65
C ARG A 233 3.55 -11.06 18.75
N PHE A 234 4.18 -9.92 19.01
CA PHE A 234 5.42 -9.83 19.78
C PHE A 234 5.42 -8.73 20.85
N GLY A 235 4.38 -7.88 20.91
CA GLY A 235 4.27 -6.83 21.92
C GLY A 235 4.12 -7.42 23.32
N GLY A 236 3.23 -8.38 23.47
CA GLY A 236 2.92 -9.06 24.73
C GLY A 236 2.36 -8.11 25.80
N ASP A 237 1.93 -8.67 26.93
CA ASP A 237 1.23 -7.93 28.00
C ASP A 237 2.05 -6.80 28.64
N LYS A 238 3.41 -6.89 28.60
CA LYS A 238 4.28 -5.89 29.21
C LYS A 238 4.55 -4.67 28.34
N ASN A 239 4.44 -4.80 27.02
CA ASN A 239 4.63 -3.71 26.08
C ASN A 239 3.83 -3.94 24.79
N PRO A 240 2.50 -3.79 24.84
CA PRO A 240 1.62 -4.05 23.68
C PRO A 240 1.82 -3.06 22.53
N TYR A 241 2.54 -1.96 22.76
CA TYR A 241 2.80 -0.90 21.78
C TYR A 241 4.30 -0.71 21.52
N LYS A 242 5.06 -1.80 21.51
CA LYS A 242 6.50 -1.80 21.29
C LYS A 242 6.90 -1.28 19.93
N TYR A 243 6.02 -1.46 18.94
CA TYR A 243 6.24 -1.10 17.54
C TYR A 243 5.30 0.03 17.07
N PHE A 244 4.73 0.78 18.02
CA PHE A 244 3.84 1.90 17.77
C PHE A 244 4.53 3.25 18.00
N GLY A 245 4.44 4.17 17.03
CA GLY A 245 4.93 5.55 17.18
C GLY A 245 6.46 5.67 17.16
N LEU A 246 7.15 4.76 16.48
CA LEU A 246 8.63 4.75 16.46
C LEU A 246 9.18 5.77 15.46
N THR A 247 10.31 6.39 15.83
CA THR A 247 11.14 7.16 14.91
C THR A 247 11.95 6.22 14.00
N ASP A 248 12.55 6.76 12.91
CA ASP A 248 13.45 5.99 12.04
C ASP A 248 14.59 5.35 12.85
N GLU A 249 15.18 6.09 13.79
CA GLU A 249 16.27 5.60 14.64
C GLU A 249 15.83 4.40 15.50
N GLN A 250 14.65 4.50 16.10
CA GLN A 250 14.08 3.43 16.90
C GLN A 250 13.70 2.23 16.04
N ASN A 251 13.10 2.49 14.87
CA ASN A 251 12.60 1.45 13.98
C ASN A 251 13.71 0.64 13.29
N ARG A 252 14.91 1.23 13.04
CA ARG A 252 16.09 0.53 12.51
C ARG A 252 16.56 -0.64 13.40
N LYS A 253 16.17 -0.67 14.66
CA LYS A 253 16.42 -1.81 15.56
C LYS A 253 15.62 -3.06 15.18
N PHE A 254 14.59 -2.91 14.38
CA PHE A 254 13.62 -3.96 14.06
C PHE A 254 13.45 -4.21 12.57
N HIS A 255 13.65 -3.17 11.74
CA HIS A 255 13.33 -3.19 10.32
C HIS A 255 14.42 -2.59 9.45
N ILE A 256 14.44 -3.01 8.18
CA ILE A 256 15.27 -2.47 7.10
C ILE A 256 14.31 -2.05 5.98
N TRP A 257 14.45 -0.82 5.47
CA TRP A 257 13.64 -0.30 4.35
C TRP A 257 14.41 0.73 3.55
N ASP A 258 13.90 1.12 2.39
CA ASP A 258 14.45 2.19 1.55
C ASP A 258 14.00 3.56 2.09
N GLU A 259 14.70 4.11 3.07
CA GLU A 259 14.35 5.33 3.81
C GLU A 259 14.17 6.55 2.89
N GLU A 260 15.01 6.68 1.84
CA GLU A 260 14.99 7.80 0.89
C GLU A 260 13.62 8.02 0.20
N TYR A 261 12.75 7.02 0.31
CA TYR A 261 11.45 7.01 -0.36
C TYR A 261 10.29 7.47 0.51
N PHE A 262 10.53 7.69 1.76
CA PHE A 262 9.49 8.04 2.72
C PHE A 262 9.81 9.36 3.42
N PRO A 263 8.79 10.06 3.93
CA PRO A 263 9.02 11.18 4.82
C PRO A 263 9.87 10.75 6.02
N ALA A 264 10.88 11.57 6.35
CA ALA A 264 11.69 11.32 7.54
C ALA A 264 10.86 11.51 8.82
N THR A 265 11.16 10.71 9.84
CA THR A 265 10.59 10.85 11.17
C THR A 265 11.38 11.86 12.00
N PRO A 266 10.88 12.28 13.20
CA PRO A 266 11.65 13.13 14.11
C PRO A 266 12.97 12.48 14.52
N ILE A 267 13.99 13.31 14.75
CA ILE A 267 15.24 12.87 15.38
C ILE A 267 14.99 12.71 16.88
N ASP A 268 15.40 11.59 17.45
CA ASP A 268 15.40 11.38 18.90
C ASP A 268 16.34 12.41 19.55
N LYS A 269 15.87 13.08 20.60
CA LYS A 269 16.66 14.07 21.35
C LYS A 269 17.44 13.42 22.46
#